data_e15cb5381ca69d81873c36b293c86e5b
#
_entry.id   e15cb5381ca69d81873c36b293c86e5b
#
_cell.length_a   1.000
_cell.length_b   1.000
_cell.length_c   1.000
_cell.angle_alpha   90.00
_cell.angle_beta   90.00
_cell.angle_gamma   90.00
#
_symmetry.space_group_name_H-M   'P 1'
#
loop_
_entity.id
_entity.type
_entity.pdbx_description
1 polymer ?
#
loop_
_entity_poly.entity_id
_entity_poly.type
_entity_poly.pdbx_seq_one_letter_code
_entity_poly.pdbx_strand_id
1 'polypeptide(L)'
;MDREGLKWTALGFAFIATFLLVAFVTGYWLAEVMPFFRLPALRALAPAGYPALLFGYGLVLWATAAFGLYGHGTPLPEAAPKRLVTQGPYRHIRNPIYLGWFLGWGGLCLVTGNLTYGGLGLLLLVAGTAYATFGERHALAGSFGPEFERWWRETPMFVPRWRP
;
A
#
# COMPACT_ATOMS: atom_id res chain seq x y z
N MET A 1 -9.01 -19.59 11.36
CA MET A 1 -7.75 -19.09 10.77
C MET A 1 -6.74 -20.21 10.92
N ASP A 2 -6.18 -20.69 9.81
CA ASP A 2 -5.18 -21.74 9.85
C ASP A 2 -3.79 -21.19 10.25
N ARG A 3 -2.89 -22.08 10.69
CA ARG A 3 -1.55 -21.69 11.15
C ARG A 3 -0.71 -21.07 10.03
N GLU A 4 -0.93 -21.49 8.80
CA GLU A 4 -0.22 -20.95 7.62
C GLU A 4 -0.63 -19.51 7.32
N GLY A 5 -1.92 -19.21 7.28
CA GLY A 5 -2.41 -17.84 7.07
C GLY A 5 -1.94 -16.87 8.15
N LEU A 6 -1.89 -17.31 9.42
CA LEU A 6 -1.36 -16.51 10.52
C LEU A 6 0.13 -16.19 10.34
N LYS A 7 0.94 -17.18 9.96
CA LYS A 7 2.38 -17.05 9.70
C LYS A 7 2.64 -16.02 8.58
N TRP A 8 1.95 -16.14 7.45
CA TRP A 8 2.13 -15.21 6.33
C TRP A 8 1.66 -13.80 6.65
N THR A 9 0.59 -13.65 7.41
CA THR A 9 0.12 -12.35 7.91
C THR A 9 1.16 -11.70 8.83
N ALA A 10 1.74 -12.46 9.77
CA ALA A 10 2.78 -11.96 10.67
C ALA A 10 4.05 -11.53 9.92
N LEU A 11 4.50 -12.31 8.94
CA LEU A 11 5.62 -11.97 8.06
C LEU A 11 5.36 -10.68 7.27
N GLY A 12 4.16 -10.53 6.71
CA GLY A 12 3.76 -9.32 5.99
C GLY A 12 3.77 -8.09 6.90
N PHE A 13 3.28 -8.22 8.13
CA PHE A 13 3.32 -7.12 9.10
C PHE A 13 4.74 -6.76 9.55
N ALA A 14 5.61 -7.75 9.76
CA ALA A 14 7.01 -7.51 10.09
C ALA A 14 7.72 -6.75 8.95
N PHE A 15 7.48 -7.13 7.69
CA PHE A 15 7.99 -6.41 6.53
C PHE A 15 7.50 -4.95 6.49
N ILE A 16 6.18 -4.72 6.68
CA ILE A 16 5.62 -3.37 6.70
C ILE A 16 6.23 -2.54 7.82
N ALA A 17 6.35 -3.09 9.03
CA ALA A 17 6.94 -2.38 10.16
C ALA A 17 8.40 -1.97 9.89
N THR A 18 9.19 -2.89 9.32
CA THR A 18 10.58 -2.60 8.93
C THR A 18 10.64 -1.53 7.84
N PHE A 19 9.80 -1.64 6.81
CA PHE A 19 9.73 -0.65 5.74
C PHE A 19 9.34 0.74 6.26
N LEU A 20 8.32 0.82 7.14
CA LEU A 20 7.90 2.07 7.77
C LEU A 20 9.03 2.70 8.58
N LEU A 21 9.74 1.91 9.38
CA LEU A 21 10.85 2.40 10.19
C LEU A 21 11.96 2.97 9.31
N VAL A 22 12.41 2.21 8.30
CA VAL A 22 13.48 2.64 7.39
C VAL A 22 13.06 3.90 6.63
N ALA A 23 11.87 3.92 6.06
CA ALA A 23 11.38 5.06 5.30
C ALA A 23 11.15 6.30 6.17
N PHE A 24 10.69 6.13 7.43
CA PHE A 24 10.53 7.23 8.37
C PHE A 24 11.90 7.83 8.76
N VAL A 25 12.87 6.99 9.13
CA VAL A 25 14.23 7.43 9.48
C VAL A 25 14.90 8.12 8.30
N THR A 26 14.80 7.55 7.09
CA THR A 26 15.35 8.15 5.88
C THR A 26 14.69 9.48 5.57
N GLY A 27 13.36 9.57 5.65
CA GLY A 27 12.63 10.81 5.41
C GLY A 27 12.95 11.90 6.44
N TYR A 28 13.14 11.52 7.72
CA TYR A 28 13.58 12.42 8.77
C TYR A 28 14.99 12.96 8.45
N TRP A 29 15.94 12.07 8.17
CA TRP A 29 17.32 12.43 7.86
C TRP A 29 17.43 13.33 6.63
N LEU A 30 16.70 13.00 5.54
CA LEU A 30 16.66 13.83 4.34
C LEU A 30 16.13 15.24 4.61
N ALA A 31 15.14 15.39 5.50
CA ALA A 31 14.64 16.71 5.88
C ALA A 31 15.62 17.53 6.73
N GLU A 32 16.51 16.86 7.49
CA GLU A 32 17.60 17.53 8.22
C GLU A 32 18.68 18.03 7.25
N VAL A 33 19.09 17.19 6.30
CA VAL A 33 20.15 17.51 5.32
C VAL A 33 19.66 18.51 4.26
N MET A 34 18.37 18.47 3.91
CA MET A 34 17.75 19.27 2.85
C MET A 34 16.56 20.07 3.41
N PRO A 35 16.82 21.19 4.14
CA PRO A 35 15.77 21.92 4.84
C PRO A 35 14.72 22.58 3.91
N PHE A 36 14.99 22.74 2.61
CA PHE A 36 14.03 23.24 1.64
C PHE A 36 12.83 22.29 1.44
N PHE A 37 12.91 21.02 1.86
CA PHE A 37 11.77 20.13 1.92
C PHE A 37 10.83 20.38 3.10
N ARG A 38 11.19 21.27 4.03
CA ARG A 38 10.33 21.64 5.16
C ARG A 38 9.44 22.82 4.77
N LEU A 39 8.14 22.61 4.77
CA LEU A 39 7.11 23.63 4.57
C LEU A 39 6.19 23.70 5.80
N PRO A 40 6.57 24.49 6.82
CA PRO A 40 5.78 24.57 8.06
C PRO A 40 4.32 24.99 7.84
N ALA A 41 4.03 25.77 6.78
CA ALA A 41 2.68 26.16 6.40
C ALA A 41 1.73 24.97 6.14
N LEU A 42 2.25 23.81 5.70
CA LEU A 42 1.45 22.60 5.51
C LEU A 42 0.86 22.06 6.82
N ARG A 43 1.45 22.41 7.98
CA ARG A 43 0.92 22.01 9.29
C ARG A 43 -0.46 22.58 9.59
N ALA A 44 -0.86 23.65 8.92
CA ALA A 44 -2.24 24.15 8.98
C ALA A 44 -3.26 23.11 8.49
N LEU A 45 -2.81 22.16 7.64
CA LEU A 45 -3.62 21.05 7.12
C LEU A 45 -3.47 19.76 7.97
N ALA A 46 -2.75 19.78 9.07
CA ALA A 46 -2.58 18.63 9.96
C ALA A 46 -3.90 17.99 10.41
N PRO A 47 -5.00 18.74 10.68
CA PRO A 47 -6.29 18.14 11.00
C PRO A 47 -6.81 17.17 9.92
N ALA A 48 -6.53 17.42 8.65
CA ALA A 48 -6.83 16.50 7.55
C ALA A 48 -5.74 15.43 7.39
N GLY A 49 -4.52 15.71 7.81
CA GLY A 49 -3.39 14.77 7.77
C GLY A 49 -3.57 13.56 8.68
N TYR A 50 -4.10 13.75 9.90
CA TYR A 50 -4.31 12.63 10.83
C TYR A 50 -5.26 11.55 10.31
N PRO A 51 -6.48 11.86 9.84
CA PRO A 51 -7.36 10.83 9.28
C PRO A 51 -6.77 10.19 8.01
N ALA A 52 -6.09 10.95 7.15
CA ALA A 52 -5.43 10.41 5.97
C ALA A 52 -4.33 9.39 6.34
N LEU A 53 -3.52 9.70 7.36
CA LEU A 53 -2.48 8.83 7.89
C LEU A 53 -3.07 7.53 8.46
N LEU A 54 -4.07 7.64 9.32
CA LEU A 54 -4.70 6.49 9.97
C LEU A 54 -5.42 5.59 8.95
N PHE A 55 -6.20 6.18 8.03
CA PHE A 55 -6.89 5.45 6.99
C PHE A 55 -5.91 4.80 6.01
N GLY A 56 -4.87 5.53 5.60
CA GLY A 56 -3.86 5.03 4.66
C GLY A 56 -3.14 3.81 5.21
N TYR A 57 -2.56 3.90 6.41
CA TYR A 57 -1.87 2.75 7.02
C TYR A 57 -2.83 1.64 7.43
N GLY A 58 -4.05 1.97 7.88
CA GLY A 58 -5.10 0.98 8.10
C GLY A 58 -5.43 0.18 6.85
N LEU A 59 -5.50 0.84 5.69
CA LEU A 59 -5.72 0.18 4.39
C LEU A 59 -4.54 -0.74 4.00
N VAL A 60 -3.29 -0.31 4.23
CA VAL A 60 -2.11 -1.16 4.01
C VAL A 60 -2.16 -2.42 4.88
N LEU A 61 -2.44 -2.26 6.18
CA LEU A 61 -2.54 -3.39 7.11
C LEU A 61 -3.67 -4.35 6.71
N TRP A 62 -4.85 -3.83 6.37
CA TRP A 62 -5.97 -4.64 5.90
C TRP A 62 -5.65 -5.39 4.61
N ALA A 63 -5.03 -4.73 3.65
CA ALA A 63 -4.63 -5.35 2.38
C ALA A 63 -3.58 -6.45 2.58
N THR A 64 -2.60 -6.21 3.46
CA THR A 64 -1.58 -7.23 3.80
C THR A 64 -2.17 -8.42 4.53
N ALA A 65 -3.09 -8.18 5.48
CA ALA A 65 -3.81 -9.27 6.14
C ALA A 65 -4.60 -10.12 5.14
N ALA A 66 -5.21 -9.50 4.11
CA ALA A 66 -5.92 -10.23 3.07
C ALA A 66 -5.01 -11.19 2.27
N PHE A 67 -3.75 -10.81 1.98
CA PHE A 67 -2.78 -11.73 1.37
C PHE A 67 -2.49 -12.94 2.25
N GLY A 68 -2.24 -12.73 3.54
CA GLY A 68 -2.00 -13.84 4.47
C GLY A 68 -3.21 -14.75 4.64
N LEU A 69 -4.39 -14.16 4.84
CA LEU A 69 -5.61 -14.89 5.19
C LEU A 69 -6.22 -15.64 3.99
N TYR A 70 -6.24 -15.03 2.81
CA TYR A 70 -6.91 -15.58 1.63
C TYR A 70 -5.94 -16.13 0.59
N GLY A 71 -4.74 -15.51 0.47
CA GLY A 71 -3.74 -15.88 -0.51
C GLY A 71 -2.72 -16.93 -0.02
N HIS A 72 -2.56 -17.11 1.30
CA HIS A 72 -1.48 -17.89 1.91
C HIS A 72 -0.09 -17.46 1.42
N GLY A 73 0.14 -16.16 1.36
CA GLY A 73 1.37 -15.52 0.92
C GLY A 73 1.49 -14.09 1.43
N THR A 74 2.43 -13.35 0.87
CA THR A 74 2.66 -11.94 1.16
C THR A 74 2.61 -11.12 -0.14
N PRO A 75 2.59 -9.76 -0.05
CA PRO A 75 2.77 -8.91 -1.23
C PRO A 75 4.16 -8.97 -1.86
N LEU A 76 5.09 -9.75 -1.31
CA LEU A 76 6.45 -9.88 -1.81
C LEU A 76 6.56 -10.97 -2.88
N PRO A 77 7.33 -10.76 -3.97
CA PRO A 77 7.51 -11.75 -5.03
C PRO A 77 8.06 -13.09 -4.53
N GLU A 78 8.96 -13.07 -3.53
CA GLU A 78 9.60 -14.27 -2.96
C GLU A 78 8.63 -15.15 -2.16
N ALA A 79 7.51 -14.57 -1.73
CA ALA A 79 6.46 -15.25 -0.98
C ALA A 79 5.08 -14.93 -1.57
N ALA A 80 4.98 -14.96 -2.90
CA ALA A 80 3.78 -14.65 -3.65
C ALA A 80 2.57 -15.50 -3.21
N PRO A 81 1.35 -14.99 -3.30
CA PRO A 81 0.16 -15.71 -2.89
C PRO A 81 -0.06 -16.95 -3.75
N LYS A 82 -0.44 -18.06 -3.10
CA LYS A 82 -0.77 -19.34 -3.76
C LYS A 82 -2.18 -19.33 -4.38
N ARG A 83 -3.01 -18.37 -4.02
CA ARG A 83 -4.39 -18.19 -4.49
C ARG A 83 -4.62 -16.74 -4.85
N LEU A 84 -5.44 -16.49 -5.85
CA LEU A 84 -5.84 -15.13 -6.21
C LEU A 84 -6.62 -14.47 -5.06
N VAL A 85 -6.14 -13.30 -4.61
CA VAL A 85 -6.78 -12.55 -3.53
C VAL A 85 -7.74 -11.54 -4.14
N THR A 86 -9.04 -11.82 -4.03
CA THR A 86 -10.13 -10.95 -4.50
C THR A 86 -11.03 -10.47 -3.37
N GLN A 87 -10.69 -10.82 -2.12
CA GLN A 87 -11.43 -10.50 -0.90
C GLN A 87 -10.86 -9.28 -0.19
N GLY A 88 -11.56 -8.83 0.85
CA GLY A 88 -11.15 -7.65 1.61
C GLY A 88 -11.11 -6.40 0.75
N PRO A 89 -10.06 -5.56 0.84
CA PRO A 89 -9.97 -4.34 0.03
C PRO A 89 -9.80 -4.62 -1.47
N TYR A 90 -9.31 -5.82 -1.86
CA TYR A 90 -9.15 -6.23 -3.27
C TYR A 90 -10.47 -6.51 -3.98
N ARG A 91 -11.57 -6.62 -3.24
CA ARG A 91 -12.91 -6.65 -3.80
C ARG A 91 -13.32 -5.29 -4.40
N HIS A 92 -12.77 -4.21 -3.87
CA HIS A 92 -13.20 -2.85 -4.19
C HIS A 92 -12.23 -2.13 -5.13
N ILE A 93 -10.92 -2.33 -4.94
CA ILE A 93 -9.85 -1.70 -5.73
C ILE A 93 -8.70 -2.68 -5.97
N ARG A 94 -7.99 -2.51 -7.10
CA ARG A 94 -6.87 -3.41 -7.45
C ARG A 94 -5.61 -3.16 -6.64
N ASN A 95 -5.34 -1.89 -6.28
CA ASN A 95 -4.08 -1.45 -5.70
C ASN A 95 -4.24 -0.81 -4.30
N PRO A 96 -4.86 -1.51 -3.33
CA PRO A 96 -5.12 -0.92 -2.00
C PRO A 96 -3.84 -0.61 -1.23
N ILE A 97 -2.77 -1.41 -1.39
CA ILE A 97 -1.49 -1.18 -0.70
C ILE A 97 -0.87 0.14 -1.17
N TYR A 98 -0.78 0.38 -2.48
CA TYR A 98 -0.16 1.59 -3.01
C TYR A 98 -0.99 2.83 -2.70
N LEU A 99 -2.31 2.74 -2.76
CA LEU A 99 -3.20 3.83 -2.32
C LEU A 99 -3.02 4.11 -0.83
N GLY A 100 -2.92 3.06 -0.01
CA GLY A 100 -2.71 3.18 1.42
C GLY A 100 -1.37 3.86 1.75
N TRP A 101 -0.29 3.50 1.07
CA TRP A 101 1.01 4.16 1.20
C TRP A 101 0.93 5.63 0.82
N PHE A 102 0.30 5.96 -0.30
CA PHE A 102 0.12 7.34 -0.75
C PHE A 102 -0.62 8.19 0.29
N LEU A 103 -1.73 7.69 0.81
CA LEU A 103 -2.52 8.39 1.82
C LEU A 103 -1.78 8.49 3.16
N GLY A 104 -1.12 7.43 3.60
CA GLY A 104 -0.36 7.40 4.85
C GLY A 104 0.82 8.38 4.85
N TRP A 105 1.67 8.31 3.84
CA TRP A 105 2.80 9.23 3.69
C TRP A 105 2.35 10.66 3.38
N GLY A 106 1.29 10.85 2.60
CA GLY A 106 0.67 12.15 2.37
C GLY A 106 0.13 12.76 3.68
N GLY A 107 -0.55 11.97 4.49
CA GLY A 107 -0.99 12.37 5.83
C GLY A 107 0.18 12.78 6.73
N LEU A 108 1.26 12.00 6.75
CA LEU A 108 2.48 12.32 7.50
C LEU A 108 3.15 13.61 6.99
N CYS A 109 3.14 13.84 5.68
CA CYS A 109 3.59 15.09 5.07
C CYS A 109 2.83 16.30 5.64
N LEU A 110 1.50 16.24 5.69
CA LEU A 110 0.67 17.33 6.21
C LEU A 110 0.90 17.55 7.71
N VAL A 111 0.99 16.47 8.50
CA VAL A 111 1.20 16.56 9.94
C VAL A 111 2.56 17.14 10.29
N THR A 112 3.61 16.74 9.58
CA THR A 112 4.99 17.14 9.88
C THR A 112 5.43 18.41 9.14
N GLY A 113 4.76 18.76 8.05
CA GLY A 113 5.20 19.81 7.12
C GLY A 113 6.44 19.42 6.32
N ASN A 114 6.67 18.11 6.13
CA ASN A 114 7.84 17.58 5.44
C ASN A 114 7.46 16.96 4.09
N LEU A 115 7.80 17.64 3.00
CA LEU A 115 7.50 17.22 1.62
C LEU A 115 8.18 15.91 1.22
N THR A 116 9.26 15.51 1.88
CA THR A 116 9.93 14.22 1.60
C THR A 116 8.95 13.05 1.76
N TYR A 117 8.10 13.10 2.79
CA TYR A 117 7.08 12.08 3.00
C TYR A 117 6.01 12.07 1.89
N GLY A 118 5.57 13.25 1.46
CA GLY A 118 4.63 13.36 0.33
C GLY A 118 5.22 12.83 -0.97
N GLY A 119 6.47 13.17 -1.25
CA GLY A 119 7.24 12.65 -2.39
C GLY A 119 7.40 11.13 -2.36
N LEU A 120 7.71 10.55 -1.19
CA LEU A 120 7.79 9.11 -1.01
C LEU A 120 6.43 8.43 -1.28
N GLY A 121 5.35 8.98 -0.74
CA GLY A 121 4.00 8.46 -0.99
C GLY A 121 3.64 8.47 -2.48
N LEU A 122 3.94 9.57 -3.18
CA LEU A 122 3.71 9.69 -4.62
C LEU A 122 4.57 8.70 -5.42
N LEU A 123 5.85 8.58 -5.06
CA LEU A 123 6.76 7.61 -5.69
C LEU A 123 6.24 6.19 -5.56
N LEU A 124 5.81 5.78 -4.36
CA LEU A 124 5.27 4.44 -4.11
C LEU A 124 3.96 4.20 -4.87
N LEU A 125 3.10 5.22 -4.99
CA LEU A 125 1.87 5.12 -5.79
C LEU A 125 2.19 4.89 -7.27
N VAL A 126 3.05 5.72 -7.85
CA VAL A 126 3.37 5.69 -9.28
C VAL A 126 4.18 4.43 -9.62
N ALA A 127 5.30 4.23 -8.94
CA ALA A 127 6.19 3.09 -9.22
C ALA A 127 5.52 1.75 -8.91
N GLY A 128 4.81 1.65 -7.78
CA GLY A 128 4.09 0.44 -7.41
C GLY A 128 2.95 0.11 -8.37
N THR A 129 2.19 1.11 -8.80
CA THR A 129 1.11 0.91 -9.79
C THR A 129 1.67 0.52 -11.15
N ALA A 130 2.77 1.13 -11.58
CA ALA A 130 3.46 0.76 -12.80
C ALA A 130 3.97 -0.70 -12.73
N TYR A 131 4.61 -1.07 -11.61
CA TYR A 131 5.06 -2.45 -11.39
C TYR A 131 3.90 -3.46 -11.42
N ALA A 132 2.79 -3.19 -10.72
CA ALA A 132 1.61 -4.05 -10.75
C ALA A 132 1.01 -4.19 -12.15
N THR A 133 1.03 -3.09 -12.95
CA THR A 133 0.41 -3.07 -14.27
C THR A 133 1.29 -3.70 -15.36
N PHE A 134 2.59 -3.44 -15.33
CA PHE A 134 3.51 -3.84 -16.39
C PHE A 134 4.42 -5.02 -15.99
N GLY A 135 4.73 -5.17 -14.69
CA GLY A 135 5.57 -6.25 -14.17
C GLY A 135 4.78 -7.49 -13.77
N GLU A 136 3.87 -7.35 -12.81
CA GLU A 136 3.19 -8.51 -12.21
C GLU A 136 2.01 -9.05 -13.04
N ARG A 137 1.33 -8.20 -13.82
CA ARG A 137 0.11 -8.57 -14.52
C ARG A 137 0.26 -9.84 -15.37
N HIS A 138 1.35 -9.93 -16.14
CA HIS A 138 1.58 -11.09 -17.01
C HIS A 138 1.83 -12.38 -16.20
N ALA A 139 2.60 -12.28 -15.12
CA ALA A 139 2.85 -13.41 -14.24
C ALA A 139 1.57 -13.90 -13.54
N LEU A 140 0.75 -12.96 -13.03
CA LEU A 140 -0.52 -13.26 -12.38
C LEU A 140 -1.55 -13.82 -13.38
N ALA A 141 -1.62 -13.28 -14.59
CA ALA A 141 -2.46 -13.82 -15.67
C ALA A 141 -2.04 -15.24 -16.05
N GLY A 142 -0.73 -15.52 -16.11
CA GLY A 142 -0.22 -16.87 -16.36
C GLY A 142 -0.51 -17.85 -15.21
N SER A 143 -0.45 -17.38 -13.96
CA SER A 143 -0.67 -18.22 -12.78
C SER A 143 -2.15 -18.51 -12.48
N PHE A 144 -3.03 -17.51 -12.67
CA PHE A 144 -4.44 -17.57 -12.28
C PHE A 144 -5.43 -17.53 -13.48
N GLY A 145 -4.90 -17.33 -14.69
CA GLY A 145 -5.67 -17.46 -15.94
C GLY A 145 -6.91 -16.56 -16.04
N PRO A 146 -8.04 -17.10 -16.55
CA PRO A 146 -9.25 -16.34 -16.84
C PRO A 146 -9.89 -15.70 -15.60
N GLU A 147 -9.69 -16.26 -14.41
CA GLU A 147 -10.20 -15.72 -13.14
C GLU A 147 -9.55 -14.37 -12.85
N PHE A 148 -8.22 -14.27 -12.97
CA PHE A 148 -7.47 -13.03 -12.82
C PHE A 148 -7.90 -11.98 -13.84
N GLU A 149 -8.02 -12.35 -15.13
CA GLU A 149 -8.41 -11.42 -16.18
C GLU A 149 -9.82 -10.85 -15.98
N ARG A 150 -10.76 -11.67 -15.46
CA ARG A 150 -12.09 -11.20 -15.09
C ARG A 150 -12.02 -10.19 -13.96
N TRP A 151 -11.37 -10.57 -12.86
CA TRP A 151 -11.19 -9.69 -11.69
C TRP A 151 -10.50 -8.37 -12.09
N TRP A 152 -9.46 -8.46 -12.93
CA TRP A 152 -8.71 -7.28 -13.38
C TRP A 152 -9.58 -6.30 -14.18
N ARG A 153 -10.46 -6.78 -15.05
CA ARG A 153 -11.38 -5.93 -15.83
C ARG A 153 -12.49 -5.34 -14.98
N GLU A 154 -12.97 -6.09 -14.00
CA GLU A 154 -14.13 -5.71 -13.20
C GLU A 154 -13.78 -4.81 -12.03
N THR A 155 -12.56 -4.92 -11.48
CA THR A 155 -12.12 -4.18 -10.30
C THR A 155 -11.40 -2.90 -10.73
N PRO A 156 -11.83 -1.70 -10.28
CA PRO A 156 -11.18 -0.44 -10.61
C PRO A 156 -9.82 -0.31 -9.92
N MET A 157 -8.98 0.59 -10.44
CA MET A 157 -7.62 0.78 -9.93
C MET A 157 -7.59 1.36 -8.51
N PHE A 158 -8.27 2.47 -8.26
CA PHE A 158 -8.23 3.21 -6.99
C PHE A 158 -9.60 3.69 -6.49
N VAL A 159 -10.54 4.01 -7.37
CA VAL A 159 -11.84 4.55 -6.99
C VAL A 159 -12.87 3.43 -6.94
N PRO A 160 -13.36 3.05 -5.75
CA PRO A 160 -14.34 1.98 -5.62
C PRO A 160 -15.59 2.26 -6.47
N ARG A 161 -16.03 1.28 -7.24
CA ARG A 161 -17.35 1.34 -7.86
C ARG A 161 -18.34 0.70 -6.89
N TRP A 162 -19.26 1.50 -6.40
CA TRP A 162 -20.42 0.97 -5.71
C TRP A 162 -21.22 0.17 -6.72
N ARG A 163 -21.17 -1.15 -6.58
CA ARG A 163 -22.12 -2.01 -7.30
C ARG A 163 -23.30 -2.19 -6.36
N PRO A 164 -24.54 -1.90 -6.81
CA PRO A 164 -25.74 -2.19 -6.06
C PRO A 164 -25.87 -3.69 -5.78
#